data_3e3ca263d285ae7f079e0f5309a3e5b4
#
_entry.id   3e3ca263d285ae7f079e0f5309a3e5b4
#
_cell.length_a   1.000
_cell.length_b   1.000
_cell.length_c   1.000
_cell.angle_alpha   90.00
_cell.angle_beta   90.00
_cell.angle_gamma   90.00
#
_symmetry.space_group_name_H-M   'P 1'
#
loop_
_entity.id
_entity.type
_entity.pdbx_description
1 polymer ?
#
loop_
_entity_poly.entity_id
_entity_poly.type
_entity_poly.pdbx_seq_one_letter_code
_entity_poly.pdbx_strand_id
1 'polypeptide(L)'
;MTCLDGGDAVSEVLSTILMVVVVILLAAIVGSLVFGIWPSMEPSITMATATRSGENVTFMVHGGTDVERVTNITCWIGGPGAGNEEVPLEAKVGYFETRRLPEPTRIVIVGTYPDGNSMVLFDEVV
;
A
#
# COMPACT_ATOMS: atom_id res chain seq x y z
N MET A 1 -41.00 10.25 -53.30
CA MET A 1 -40.75 9.37 -52.14
C MET A 1 -39.38 9.58 -51.49
N THR A 2 -38.72 10.59 -51.93
CA THR A 2 -37.38 10.93 -51.43
C THR A 2 -37.36 11.37 -49.97
N CYS A 3 -38.46 11.91 -49.45
CA CYS A 3 -38.52 12.36 -48.05
C CYS A 3 -38.49 11.21 -47.03
N LEU A 4 -39.08 10.06 -47.36
CA LEU A 4 -39.05 8.88 -46.48
C LEU A 4 -37.70 8.21 -46.47
N ASP A 5 -37.05 8.12 -47.62
CA ASP A 5 -35.72 7.56 -47.76
C ASP A 5 -34.67 8.45 -47.06
N GLY A 6 -34.83 9.78 -47.13
CA GLY A 6 -34.00 10.72 -46.40
C GLY A 6 -34.17 10.64 -44.90
N GLY A 7 -35.40 10.39 -44.41
CA GLY A 7 -35.69 10.20 -43.00
C GLY A 7 -35.06 8.93 -42.42
N ASP A 8 -35.13 7.83 -43.17
CA ASP A 8 -34.52 6.56 -42.79
C ASP A 8 -32.99 6.65 -42.75
N ALA A 9 -32.39 7.30 -43.76
CA ALA A 9 -30.94 7.52 -43.78
C ALA A 9 -30.48 8.38 -42.61
N VAL A 10 -31.20 9.43 -42.25
CA VAL A 10 -30.89 10.28 -41.08
C VAL A 10 -31.06 9.49 -39.78
N SER A 11 -32.08 8.64 -39.66
CA SER A 11 -32.27 7.75 -38.51
C SER A 11 -31.14 6.77 -38.34
N GLU A 12 -30.65 6.16 -39.41
CA GLU A 12 -29.51 5.25 -39.37
C GLU A 12 -28.23 5.95 -38.91
N VAL A 13 -27.95 7.11 -39.48
CA VAL A 13 -26.76 7.92 -39.08
C VAL A 13 -26.90 8.37 -37.64
N LEU A 14 -28.04 8.83 -37.19
CA LEU A 14 -28.32 9.24 -35.84
C LEU A 14 -28.14 8.07 -34.85
N SER A 15 -28.67 6.90 -35.19
CA SER A 15 -28.48 5.68 -34.39
C SER A 15 -27.00 5.31 -34.24
N THR A 16 -26.25 5.37 -35.33
CA THR A 16 -24.82 5.07 -35.32
C THR A 16 -24.03 6.05 -34.43
N ILE A 17 -24.33 7.33 -34.54
CA ILE A 17 -23.71 8.38 -33.71
C ILE A 17 -24.05 8.17 -32.25
N LEU A 18 -25.28 7.89 -31.89
CA LEU A 18 -25.69 7.60 -30.52
C LEU A 18 -24.98 6.38 -29.95
N MET A 19 -24.84 5.32 -30.74
CA MET A 19 -24.15 4.12 -30.33
C MET A 19 -22.68 4.39 -30.05
N VAL A 20 -22.02 5.15 -30.91
CA VAL A 20 -20.61 5.55 -30.70
C VAL A 20 -20.47 6.42 -29.45
N VAL A 21 -21.37 7.37 -29.25
CA VAL A 21 -21.35 8.23 -28.04
C VAL A 21 -21.53 7.41 -26.78
N VAL A 22 -22.44 6.46 -26.76
CA VAL A 22 -22.65 5.57 -25.60
C VAL A 22 -21.43 4.73 -25.33
N VAL A 23 -20.78 4.18 -26.33
CA VAL A 23 -19.54 3.40 -26.18
C VAL A 23 -18.41 4.26 -25.63
N ILE A 24 -18.24 5.48 -26.11
CA ILE A 24 -17.22 6.42 -25.62
C ILE A 24 -17.48 6.79 -24.15
N LEU A 25 -18.72 7.06 -23.78
CA LEU A 25 -19.10 7.38 -22.39
C LEU A 25 -18.83 6.20 -21.46
N LEU A 26 -19.20 4.99 -21.85
CA LEU A 26 -18.93 3.78 -21.08
C LEU A 26 -17.42 3.54 -20.92
N ALA A 27 -16.66 3.70 -21.98
CA ALA A 27 -15.21 3.58 -21.94
C ALA A 27 -14.57 4.63 -21.01
N ALA A 28 -15.07 5.85 -21.02
CA ALA A 28 -14.60 6.92 -20.13
C ALA A 28 -14.91 6.61 -18.66
N ILE A 29 -16.09 6.11 -18.35
CA ILE A 29 -16.49 5.72 -16.99
C ILE A 29 -15.61 4.57 -16.49
N VAL A 30 -15.46 3.52 -17.26
CA VAL A 30 -14.64 2.36 -16.91
C VAL A 30 -13.17 2.77 -16.75
N GLY A 31 -12.66 3.57 -17.68
CA GLY A 31 -11.31 4.11 -17.61
C GLY A 31 -11.07 4.93 -16.33
N SER A 32 -12.00 5.81 -15.97
CA SER A 32 -11.95 6.59 -14.73
C SER A 32 -11.90 5.71 -13.49
N LEU A 33 -12.71 4.66 -13.44
CA LEU A 33 -12.73 3.74 -12.32
C LEU A 33 -11.42 2.95 -12.19
N VAL A 34 -10.91 2.45 -13.31
CA VAL A 34 -9.68 1.67 -13.35
C VAL A 34 -8.46 2.54 -12.99
N PHE A 35 -8.32 3.68 -13.63
CA PHE A 35 -7.18 4.57 -13.38
C PHE A 35 -7.33 5.39 -12.09
N GLY A 36 -8.55 5.65 -11.63
CA GLY A 36 -8.80 6.32 -10.37
C GLY A 36 -8.51 5.46 -9.14
N ILE A 37 -8.60 4.15 -9.26
CA ILE A 37 -8.27 3.22 -8.17
C ILE A 37 -6.75 3.00 -8.06
N TRP A 38 -6.06 3.06 -9.19
CA TRP A 38 -4.62 2.75 -9.25
C TRP A 38 -3.72 3.70 -8.45
N PRO A 39 -3.94 5.04 -8.46
CA PRO A 39 -3.11 5.94 -7.68
C PRO A 39 -3.30 5.85 -6.16
N SER A 40 -4.45 5.36 -5.71
CA SER A 40 -4.73 5.19 -4.28
C SER A 40 -4.15 3.91 -3.69
N MET A 41 -3.59 3.05 -4.53
CA MET A 41 -2.88 1.84 -4.15
C MET A 41 -1.36 1.98 -4.27
N GLU A 42 -0.82 3.17 -4.08
CA GLU A 42 0.63 3.25 -3.82
C GLU A 42 0.90 2.46 -2.54
N PRO A 43 1.52 1.29 -2.64
CA PRO A 43 1.86 0.56 -1.44
C PRO A 43 2.86 1.42 -0.67
N SER A 44 2.47 1.86 0.51
CA SER A 44 3.40 2.42 1.45
C SER A 44 4.35 1.31 1.88
N ILE A 45 5.42 1.15 1.14
CA ILE A 45 6.41 0.11 1.39
C ILE A 45 7.50 0.71 2.26
N THR A 46 7.30 0.65 3.55
CA THR A 46 8.41 0.74 4.50
C THR A 46 8.82 -0.68 4.84
N MET A 47 10.05 -1.03 4.58
CA MET A 47 10.58 -2.36 4.86
C MET A 47 11.47 -2.32 6.09
N ALA A 48 11.10 -3.09 7.10
CA ALA A 48 11.94 -3.36 8.25
C ALA A 48 12.04 -4.87 8.41
N THR A 49 13.19 -5.36 8.82
CA THR A 49 13.44 -6.78 9.02
C THR A 49 14.15 -7.03 10.34
N ALA A 50 13.96 -8.24 10.87
CA ALA A 50 14.71 -8.75 12.00
C ALA A 50 15.45 -10.02 11.58
N THR A 51 16.74 -10.06 11.82
CA THR A 51 17.60 -11.19 11.46
C THR A 51 18.30 -11.71 12.69
N ARG A 52 18.27 -13.02 12.89
CA ARG A 52 18.98 -13.68 13.97
C ARG A 52 20.37 -14.13 13.54
N SER A 53 21.35 -13.83 14.37
CA SER A 53 22.71 -14.34 14.23
C SER A 53 23.18 -14.85 15.60
N GLY A 54 23.08 -16.17 15.81
CA GLY A 54 23.35 -16.77 17.10
C GLY A 54 22.34 -16.34 18.17
N GLU A 55 22.81 -15.74 19.25
CA GLU A 55 21.94 -15.19 20.31
C GLU A 55 21.51 -13.73 20.06
N ASN A 56 22.02 -13.11 19.01
CA ASN A 56 21.71 -11.72 18.70
C ASN A 56 20.67 -11.60 17.59
N VAL A 57 19.75 -10.68 17.77
CA VAL A 57 18.76 -10.31 16.76
C VAL A 57 19.00 -8.87 16.35
N THR A 58 19.20 -8.63 15.08
CA THR A 58 19.40 -7.30 14.51
C THR A 58 18.14 -6.85 13.79
N PHE A 59 17.64 -5.71 14.21
CA PHE A 59 16.51 -5.03 13.57
C PHE A 59 17.07 -3.99 12.61
N MET A 60 16.62 -4.01 11.36
CA MET A 60 17.12 -3.11 10.34
C MET A 60 15.99 -2.47 9.56
N VAL A 61 16.08 -1.17 9.33
CA VAL A 61 15.17 -0.42 8.48
C VAL A 61 15.79 -0.31 7.10
N HIS A 62 15.20 -1.00 6.11
CA HIS A 62 15.75 -1.05 4.76
C HIS A 62 15.36 0.13 3.89
N GLY A 63 14.31 0.81 4.23
CA GLY A 63 13.77 1.89 3.41
C GLY A 63 12.50 1.50 2.67
N GLY A 64 12.02 2.40 1.85
CA GLY A 64 10.79 2.29 1.06
C GLY A 64 10.35 3.66 0.60
N THR A 65 9.31 3.72 -0.21
CA THR A 65 8.78 4.98 -0.75
C THR A 65 8.25 5.92 0.33
N ASP A 66 7.87 5.39 1.50
CA ASP A 66 7.21 6.14 2.57
C ASP A 66 8.01 6.24 3.88
N VAL A 67 9.30 5.92 3.87
CA VAL A 67 10.14 6.03 5.07
C VAL A 67 10.12 7.46 5.64
N GLU A 68 10.08 8.46 4.77
CA GLU A 68 10.01 9.87 5.17
C GLU A 68 8.66 10.25 5.79
N ARG A 69 7.61 9.51 5.50
CA ARG A 69 6.26 9.73 6.04
C ARG A 69 6.02 9.04 7.38
N VAL A 70 6.82 8.03 7.69
CA VAL A 70 6.70 7.30 8.96
C VAL A 70 7.21 8.18 10.09
N THR A 71 6.37 8.44 11.08
CA THR A 71 6.73 9.26 12.23
C THR A 71 7.58 8.48 13.22
N ASN A 72 7.16 7.26 13.53
CA ASN A 72 7.83 6.39 14.48
C ASN A 72 7.78 4.94 14.00
N ILE A 73 8.85 4.22 14.25
CA ILE A 73 8.90 2.77 14.09
C ILE A 73 9.15 2.16 15.46
N THR A 74 8.31 1.24 15.87
CA THR A 74 8.41 0.56 17.16
C THR A 74 8.55 -0.94 16.95
N CYS A 75 9.51 -1.55 17.62
CA CYS A 75 9.69 -2.99 17.65
C CYS A 75 9.17 -3.55 18.97
N TRP A 76 8.28 -4.51 18.91
CA TRP A 76 7.73 -5.21 20.06
C TRP A 76 8.39 -6.59 20.18
N ILE A 77 9.16 -6.80 21.24
CA ILE A 77 9.77 -8.09 21.54
C ILE A 77 8.79 -8.90 22.35
N GLY A 78 8.35 -10.03 21.81
CA GLY A 78 7.29 -10.86 22.39
C GLY A 78 5.87 -10.53 21.87
N GLY A 79 5.75 -9.57 20.96
CA GLY A 79 4.50 -9.09 20.40
C GLY A 79 3.91 -7.88 21.14
N PRO A 80 2.90 -7.22 20.55
CA PRO A 80 2.25 -6.09 21.20
C PRO A 80 1.49 -6.54 22.45
N GLY A 81 1.68 -5.83 23.55
CA GLY A 81 1.01 -6.13 24.80
C GLY A 81 1.71 -5.55 26.00
N ALA A 82 0.96 -5.45 27.11
CA ALA A 82 1.52 -4.99 28.38
C ALA A 82 2.54 -6.00 28.93
N GLY A 83 3.71 -5.53 29.31
CA GLY A 83 4.78 -6.35 29.86
C GLY A 83 5.83 -6.81 28.84
N ASN A 84 5.60 -6.57 27.55
CA ASN A 84 6.58 -6.84 26.51
C ASN A 84 7.52 -5.65 26.32
N GLU A 85 8.74 -5.96 25.88
CA GLU A 85 9.74 -4.91 25.64
C GLU A 85 9.43 -4.17 24.34
N GLU A 86 9.42 -2.84 24.43
CA GLU A 86 9.26 -1.95 23.31
C GLU A 86 10.59 -1.31 22.96
N VAL A 87 11.03 -1.45 21.73
CA VAL A 87 12.28 -0.86 21.24
C VAL A 87 11.93 0.18 20.17
N PRO A 88 12.16 1.47 20.42
CA PRO A 88 11.97 2.48 19.39
C PRO A 88 13.08 2.39 18.35
N LEU A 89 12.70 2.40 17.07
CA LEU A 89 13.60 2.45 15.93
C LEU A 89 13.48 3.80 15.24
N GLU A 90 14.58 4.34 14.76
CA GLU A 90 14.52 5.56 13.96
C GLU A 90 14.01 5.28 12.55
N ALA A 91 13.12 6.13 12.05
CA ALA A 91 12.61 6.07 10.69
C ALA A 91 13.65 6.60 9.69
N LYS A 92 14.79 5.93 9.62
CA LYS A 92 15.91 6.30 8.76
C LYS A 92 16.41 5.06 8.03
N VAL A 93 16.63 5.19 6.74
CA VAL A 93 17.21 4.11 5.92
C VAL A 93 18.58 3.70 6.44
N GLY A 94 18.78 2.41 6.65
CA GLY A 94 20.01 1.87 7.15
C GLY A 94 20.17 1.90 8.67
N TYR A 95 19.18 2.42 9.41
CA TYR A 95 19.19 2.32 10.87
C TYR A 95 19.09 0.87 11.30
N PHE A 96 19.94 0.47 12.24
CA PHE A 96 19.92 -0.87 12.80
C PHE A 96 20.13 -0.83 14.31
N GLU A 97 19.53 -1.78 14.99
CA GLU A 97 19.74 -2.01 16.42
C GLU A 97 19.84 -3.51 16.68
N THR A 98 20.73 -3.91 17.56
CA THR A 98 20.97 -5.30 17.93
C THR A 98 20.59 -5.54 19.37
N ARG A 99 19.81 -6.60 19.60
CA ARG A 99 19.42 -7.05 20.94
C ARG A 99 19.80 -8.52 21.12
N ARG A 100 20.18 -8.86 22.33
CA ARG A 100 20.45 -10.24 22.68
C ARG A 100 19.16 -10.94 23.10
N LEU A 101 18.75 -11.91 22.30
CA LEU A 101 17.56 -12.73 22.53
C LEU A 101 17.96 -14.21 22.39
N PRO A 102 18.32 -14.87 23.49
CA PRO A 102 18.84 -16.26 23.44
C PRO A 102 17.78 -17.27 23.02
N GLU A 103 16.50 -16.95 23.21
CA GLU A 103 15.38 -17.83 22.86
C GLU A 103 14.63 -17.31 21.63
N PRO A 104 14.02 -18.20 20.82
CA PRO A 104 13.14 -17.78 19.74
C PRO A 104 12.01 -16.91 20.29
N THR A 105 11.83 -15.72 19.73
CA THR A 105 10.87 -14.75 20.23
C THR A 105 10.10 -14.16 19.05
N ARG A 106 8.80 -13.93 19.24
CA ARG A 106 7.99 -13.24 18.28
C ARG A 106 8.37 -11.77 18.23
N ILE A 107 8.69 -11.29 17.04
CA ILE A 107 9.04 -9.90 16.80
C ILE A 107 7.97 -9.25 15.93
N VAL A 108 7.41 -8.16 16.39
CA VAL A 108 6.46 -7.36 15.64
C VAL A 108 7.02 -5.95 15.49
N ILE A 109 7.21 -5.51 14.27
CA ILE A 109 7.66 -4.14 13.96
C ILE A 109 6.49 -3.37 13.38
N VAL A 110 6.14 -2.26 14.00
CA VAL A 110 5.00 -1.42 13.64
C VAL A 110 5.48 -0.03 13.28
N GLY A 111 5.07 0.45 12.11
CA GLY A 111 5.28 1.83 11.70
C GLY A 111 4.05 2.68 11.97
N THR A 112 4.21 3.87 12.52
CA THR A 112 3.14 4.84 12.77
C THR A 112 3.29 6.01 11.82
N TYR A 113 2.20 6.35 11.12
CA TYR A 113 2.13 7.48 10.19
C TYR A 113 1.58 8.75 10.86
N PRO A 114 1.82 9.95 10.29
CA PRO A 114 1.35 11.22 10.87
C PRO A 114 -0.17 11.33 10.99
N ASP A 115 -0.92 10.57 10.21
CA ASP A 115 -2.40 10.51 10.27
C ASP A 115 -2.93 9.67 11.44
N GLY A 116 -2.05 9.06 12.24
CA GLY A 116 -2.39 8.20 13.35
C GLY A 116 -2.59 6.73 12.98
N ASN A 117 -2.50 6.37 11.73
CA ASN A 117 -2.57 4.98 11.28
C ASN A 117 -1.27 4.25 11.59
N SER A 118 -1.40 2.99 11.95
CA SER A 118 -0.27 2.10 12.20
C SER A 118 -0.31 0.92 11.25
N MET A 119 0.85 0.51 10.78
CA MET A 119 1.01 -0.62 9.87
C MET A 119 2.06 -1.59 10.42
N VAL A 120 1.74 -2.88 10.39
CA VAL A 120 2.70 -3.92 10.74
C VAL A 120 3.67 -4.12 9.59
N LEU A 121 4.95 -3.89 9.84
CA LEU A 121 6.02 -4.01 8.86
C LEU A 121 6.67 -5.40 8.87
N PHE A 122 6.69 -6.04 10.03
CA PHE A 122 7.29 -7.35 10.23
C PHE A 122 6.59 -8.06 11.39
N ASP A 123 6.26 -9.33 11.22
CA ASP A 123 5.66 -10.17 12.27
C ASP A 123 6.07 -11.62 12.04
N GLU A 124 7.13 -12.02 12.69
CA GLU A 124 7.63 -13.40 12.65
C GLU A 124 8.35 -13.76 13.95
N VAL A 125 8.48 -15.05 14.17
CA VAL A 125 9.33 -15.60 15.25
C VAL A 125 10.74 -15.78 14.71
N VAL A 126 11.68 -15.17 15.36
CA VAL A 126 13.10 -15.21 14.97
C VAL A 126 13.95 -15.90 16.02
#